data_a448db10dfb5a325d43d42308b329052
#
_entry.id   a448db10dfb5a325d43d42308b329052
#
_cell.length_a   1.000
_cell.length_b   1.000
_cell.length_c   1.000
_cell.angle_alpha   90.00
_cell.angle_beta   90.00
_cell.angle_gamma   90.00
#
_symmetry.space_group_name_H-M   'P 1'
#
loop_
_entity.id
_entity.type
_entity.pdbx_description
1 polymer ?
#
loop_
_entity_poly.entity_id
_entity_poly.type
_entity_poly.pdbx_seq_one_letter_code
_entity_poly.pdbx_strand_id
1 'polypeptide(L)'
;MIALKVKDSMTDTQTELKESTVEYINELIDDSYAEDDIYEFIAEYGEQNFVDYYADYVENGESYSYQAVDVFIEEFGVYCLGSFEDAYRGEWNSKADYAEQFVTDCYSIDFPAFIEIDWENTFDNLDCVYVNGFVFDTQF
;
A
#
# COMPACT_ATOMS: atom_id res chain seq x y z
N MET A 1 3.23 -34.22 -4.47
CA MET A 1 3.22 -32.77 -4.57
C MET A 1 2.53 -32.33 -5.83
N ILE A 2 1.73 -31.30 -5.76
CA ILE A 2 1.04 -30.73 -6.90
C ILE A 2 1.64 -29.37 -7.22
N ALA A 3 2.17 -29.20 -8.41
CA ALA A 3 2.58 -27.90 -8.87
C ALA A 3 1.35 -27.09 -9.23
N LEU A 4 1.20 -25.94 -8.61
CA LEU A 4 0.13 -25.02 -8.96
C LEU A 4 0.58 -24.15 -10.14
N LYS A 5 -0.37 -23.89 -11.03
CA LYS A 5 -0.14 -23.01 -12.16
C LYS A 5 -0.73 -21.66 -11.81
N VAL A 6 0.00 -20.61 -12.13
CA VAL A 6 -0.55 -19.27 -12.03
C VAL A 6 -1.69 -19.16 -13.03
N LYS A 7 -2.85 -18.76 -12.58
CA LYS A 7 -4.05 -18.62 -13.41
C LYS A 7 -4.03 -17.35 -14.24
N ASP A 8 -2.94 -16.97 -14.73
CA ASP A 8 -2.88 -15.81 -15.60
C ASP A 8 -3.10 -16.28 -17.03
N SER A 9 -4.28 -15.99 -17.55
CA SER A 9 -4.64 -16.37 -18.90
C SER A 9 -3.86 -15.61 -19.96
N MET A 10 -3.14 -14.58 -19.58
CA MET A 10 -2.35 -13.80 -20.53
C MET A 10 -1.00 -14.42 -20.82
N THR A 11 -0.59 -15.38 -20.04
CA THR A 11 0.66 -16.08 -20.27
C THR A 11 0.41 -17.56 -20.46
N ASP A 12 0.92 -18.10 -21.52
CA ASP A 12 0.94 -19.55 -21.72
C ASP A 12 2.03 -20.18 -20.86
N THR A 13 2.77 -19.39 -20.12
CA THR A 13 3.87 -19.85 -19.28
C THR A 13 3.31 -20.40 -17.99
N GLN A 14 3.50 -21.66 -17.77
CA GLN A 14 3.17 -22.28 -16.51
C GLN A 14 4.31 -22.07 -15.56
N THR A 15 4.06 -21.39 -14.47
CA THR A 15 5.06 -21.19 -13.43
C THR A 15 4.85 -22.27 -12.38
N GLU A 16 5.88 -23.10 -12.19
CA GLU A 16 5.88 -24.04 -11.09
C GLU A 16 6.29 -23.32 -9.81
N LEU A 17 5.44 -23.41 -8.81
CA LEU A 17 5.71 -22.82 -7.52
C LEU A 17 6.46 -23.84 -6.65
N LYS A 18 7.25 -23.32 -5.70
CA LYS A 18 7.91 -24.15 -4.72
C LYS A 18 6.87 -24.87 -3.86
N GLU A 19 7.22 -26.05 -3.39
CA GLU A 19 6.32 -26.85 -2.54
C GLU A 19 5.90 -26.09 -1.31
N SER A 20 6.81 -25.39 -0.66
CA SER A 20 6.49 -24.57 0.51
C SER A 20 5.50 -23.45 0.20
N THR A 21 5.59 -22.89 -1.01
CA THR A 21 4.64 -21.86 -1.45
C THR A 21 3.25 -22.46 -1.67
N VAL A 22 3.18 -23.64 -2.27
CA VAL A 22 1.91 -24.34 -2.48
C VAL A 22 1.24 -24.65 -1.14
N GLU A 23 2.01 -25.11 -0.16
CA GLU A 23 1.49 -25.36 1.19
C GLU A 23 0.93 -24.08 1.82
N TYR A 24 1.67 -22.98 1.68
CA TYR A 24 1.22 -21.69 2.20
C TYR A 24 -0.07 -21.22 1.51
N ILE A 25 -0.16 -21.36 0.20
CA ILE A 25 -1.39 -21.00 -0.54
C ILE A 25 -2.57 -21.82 -0.04
N ASN A 26 -2.39 -23.13 0.16
CA ASN A 26 -3.45 -23.99 0.65
C ASN A 26 -3.92 -23.58 2.05
N GLU A 27 -3.00 -23.17 2.92
CA GLU A 27 -3.34 -22.64 4.24
C GLU A 27 -4.16 -21.35 4.13
N LEU A 28 -3.79 -20.45 3.23
CA LEU A 28 -4.54 -19.23 3.01
C LEU A 28 -5.95 -19.50 2.49
N ILE A 29 -6.08 -20.43 1.55
CA ILE A 29 -7.40 -20.82 1.01
C ILE A 29 -8.27 -21.42 2.12
N ASP A 30 -7.70 -22.25 2.98
CA ASP A 30 -8.40 -22.80 4.13
C ASP A 30 -8.86 -21.71 5.11
N ASP A 31 -8.11 -20.61 5.19
CA ASP A 31 -8.46 -19.44 6.00
C ASP A 31 -9.38 -18.45 5.26
N SER A 32 -9.96 -18.87 4.16
CA SER A 32 -10.93 -18.10 3.36
C SER A 32 -10.33 -16.98 2.51
N TYR A 33 -9.06 -17.02 2.24
CA TYR A 33 -8.45 -16.08 1.28
C TYR A 33 -8.86 -16.46 -0.13
N ALA A 34 -9.08 -15.46 -0.97
CA ALA A 34 -9.49 -15.69 -2.36
C ALA A 34 -8.33 -16.22 -3.20
N GLU A 35 -8.52 -17.37 -3.80
CA GLU A 35 -7.51 -18.01 -4.64
C GLU A 35 -7.08 -17.13 -5.82
N ASP A 36 -8.05 -16.49 -6.48
CA ASP A 36 -7.76 -15.64 -7.63
C ASP A 36 -6.89 -14.44 -7.26
N ASP A 37 -7.14 -13.84 -6.11
CA ASP A 37 -6.34 -12.71 -5.61
C ASP A 37 -4.90 -13.13 -5.33
N ILE A 38 -4.71 -14.33 -4.80
CA ILE A 38 -3.38 -14.89 -4.55
C ILE A 38 -2.60 -15.02 -5.84
N TYR A 39 -3.22 -15.60 -6.88
CA TYR A 39 -2.55 -15.79 -8.16
C TYR A 39 -2.28 -14.48 -8.88
N GLU A 40 -3.17 -13.50 -8.77
CA GLU A 40 -2.94 -12.17 -9.32
C GLU A 40 -1.72 -11.50 -8.67
N PHE A 41 -1.60 -11.62 -7.37
CA PHE A 41 -0.45 -11.06 -6.65
C PHE A 41 0.85 -11.72 -7.11
N ILE A 42 0.86 -13.04 -7.21
CA ILE A 42 2.04 -13.78 -7.68
C ILE A 42 2.39 -13.39 -9.11
N ALA A 43 1.40 -13.26 -9.98
CA ALA A 43 1.63 -12.89 -11.37
C ALA A 43 2.25 -11.49 -11.49
N GLU A 44 1.83 -10.56 -10.64
CA GLU A 44 2.31 -9.18 -10.69
C GLU A 44 3.65 -8.99 -9.99
N TYR A 45 3.83 -9.57 -8.82
CA TYR A 45 4.98 -9.29 -7.95
C TYR A 45 5.97 -10.44 -7.82
N GLY A 46 5.58 -11.63 -8.25
CA GLY A 46 6.41 -12.82 -8.17
C GLY A 46 6.20 -13.65 -6.90
N GLU A 47 6.65 -14.89 -6.97
CA GLU A 47 6.45 -15.86 -5.89
C GLU A 47 7.09 -15.43 -4.58
N GLN A 48 8.33 -14.97 -4.62
CA GLN A 48 9.06 -14.61 -3.40
C GLN A 48 8.40 -13.44 -2.68
N ASN A 49 7.98 -12.43 -3.44
CA ASN A 49 7.29 -11.28 -2.86
C ASN A 49 5.92 -11.68 -2.30
N PHE A 50 5.26 -12.64 -2.92
CA PHE A 50 4.04 -13.20 -2.36
C PHE A 50 4.29 -13.83 -0.99
N VAL A 51 5.29 -14.68 -0.88
CA VAL A 51 5.62 -15.35 0.39
C VAL A 51 5.98 -14.32 1.47
N ASP A 52 6.75 -13.30 1.09
CA ASP A 52 7.27 -12.35 2.06
C ASP A 52 6.25 -11.26 2.46
N TYR A 53 5.35 -10.85 1.57
CA TYR A 53 4.58 -9.63 1.76
C TYR A 53 3.08 -9.75 1.59
N TYR A 54 2.56 -10.88 1.12
CA TYR A 54 1.12 -10.98 0.86
C TYR A 54 0.27 -10.79 2.12
N ALA A 55 0.72 -11.29 3.26
CA ALA A 55 0.01 -11.09 4.53
C ALA A 55 -0.07 -9.60 4.88
N ASP A 56 1.02 -8.86 4.69
CA ASP A 56 1.03 -7.41 4.91
C ASP A 56 0.11 -6.70 3.93
N TYR A 57 0.09 -7.14 2.67
CA TYR A 57 -0.79 -6.58 1.65
C TYR A 57 -2.26 -6.68 2.07
N VAL A 58 -2.68 -7.86 2.49
CA VAL A 58 -4.07 -8.11 2.89
C VAL A 58 -4.40 -7.37 4.18
N GLU A 59 -3.52 -7.43 5.17
CA GLU A 59 -3.74 -6.78 6.45
C GLU A 59 -3.93 -5.26 6.28
N ASN A 60 -3.04 -4.62 5.52
CA ASN A 60 -3.13 -3.19 5.27
C ASN A 60 -4.33 -2.84 4.38
N GLY A 61 -4.62 -3.67 3.38
CA GLY A 61 -5.78 -3.47 2.52
C GLY A 61 -7.09 -3.53 3.27
N GLU A 62 -7.24 -4.49 4.16
CA GLU A 62 -8.45 -4.66 4.97
C GLU A 62 -8.57 -3.58 6.05
N SER A 63 -7.44 -3.19 6.66
CA SER A 63 -7.42 -2.20 7.73
C SER A 63 -7.60 -0.78 7.22
N TYR A 64 -7.12 -0.48 6.04
CA TYR A 64 -7.12 0.88 5.48
C TYR A 64 -7.81 0.95 4.13
N SER A 65 -7.15 0.48 3.07
CA SER A 65 -7.68 0.52 1.71
C SER A 65 -6.74 -0.24 0.78
N TYR A 66 -7.27 -1.16 -0.02
CA TYR A 66 -6.47 -1.84 -1.04
C TYR A 66 -5.97 -0.86 -2.10
N GLN A 67 -6.76 0.14 -2.43
CA GLN A 67 -6.35 1.17 -3.39
C GLN A 67 -5.13 1.94 -2.88
N ALA A 68 -5.13 2.32 -1.60
CA ALA A 68 -4.01 3.01 -0.99
C ALA A 68 -2.75 2.12 -0.95
N VAL A 69 -2.92 0.84 -0.65
CA VAL A 69 -1.80 -0.10 -0.63
C VAL A 69 -1.21 -0.27 -2.03
N ASP A 70 -2.05 -0.40 -3.05
CA ASP A 70 -1.59 -0.51 -4.44
C ASP A 70 -0.80 0.72 -4.88
N VAL A 71 -1.27 1.91 -4.52
CA VAL A 71 -0.57 3.16 -4.79
C VAL A 71 0.78 3.22 -4.06
N PHE A 72 0.80 2.78 -2.81
CA PHE A 72 2.03 2.74 -2.02
C PHE A 72 3.07 1.81 -2.65
N ILE A 73 2.65 0.63 -3.10
CA ILE A 73 3.55 -0.31 -3.79
C ILE A 73 4.12 0.30 -5.06
N GLU A 74 3.27 0.97 -5.84
CA GLU A 74 3.70 1.61 -7.08
C GLU A 74 4.72 2.71 -6.83
N GLU A 75 4.54 3.47 -5.76
CA GLU A 75 5.43 4.59 -5.42
C GLU A 75 6.72 4.14 -4.74
N PHE A 76 6.65 3.19 -3.82
CA PHE A 76 7.79 2.82 -2.97
C PHE A 76 8.32 1.41 -3.21
N GLY A 77 7.50 0.52 -3.75
CA GLY A 77 7.86 -0.87 -3.99
C GLY A 77 7.20 -1.83 -2.99
N VAL A 78 6.95 -3.05 -3.44
CA VAL A 78 6.28 -4.09 -2.63
C VAL A 78 7.07 -4.43 -1.36
N TYR A 79 8.38 -4.32 -1.44
CA TYR A 79 9.26 -4.63 -0.31
C TYR A 79 9.15 -3.63 0.84
N CYS A 80 8.46 -2.50 0.64
CA CYS A 80 8.20 -1.52 1.69
C CYS A 80 6.88 -1.76 2.44
N LEU A 81 6.13 -2.80 2.10
CA LEU A 81 4.79 -3.04 2.67
C LEU A 81 4.77 -3.12 4.20
N GLY A 82 5.83 -3.60 4.81
CA GLY A 82 5.92 -3.64 6.27
C GLY A 82 5.91 -2.26 6.91
N SER A 83 6.18 -1.22 6.14
CA SER A 83 6.19 0.18 6.62
C SER A 83 4.94 0.96 6.22
N PHE A 84 3.97 0.33 5.55
CA PHE A 84 2.76 1.02 5.09
C PHE A 84 2.05 1.77 6.21
N GLU A 85 1.85 1.11 7.34
CA GLU A 85 1.14 1.71 8.48
C GLU A 85 1.86 2.95 8.99
N ASP A 86 3.18 2.92 9.03
CA ASP A 86 3.99 4.07 9.46
C ASP A 86 3.96 5.22 8.45
N ALA A 87 3.79 4.92 7.18
CA ALA A 87 3.84 5.89 6.10
C ALA A 87 2.47 6.52 5.79
N TYR A 88 1.40 5.73 5.89
CA TYR A 88 0.09 6.15 5.40
C TYR A 88 -0.54 7.23 6.27
N ARG A 89 -0.95 8.34 5.62
CA ARG A 89 -1.54 9.50 6.29
C ARG A 89 -2.97 9.81 5.83
N GLY A 90 -3.59 8.87 5.11
CA GLY A 90 -5.00 8.98 4.73
C GLY A 90 -5.23 9.50 3.32
N GLU A 91 -6.50 9.59 3.00
CA GLU A 91 -6.98 10.12 1.72
C GLU A 91 -7.41 11.57 1.92
N TRP A 92 -6.98 12.45 1.02
CA TRP A 92 -7.19 13.89 1.14
C TRP A 92 -7.58 14.48 -0.22
N ASN A 93 -8.35 15.56 -0.18
CA ASN A 93 -8.79 16.23 -1.41
C ASN A 93 -7.66 17.02 -2.08
N SER A 94 -6.67 17.46 -1.30
CA SER A 94 -5.54 18.21 -1.82
C SER A 94 -4.38 18.21 -0.83
N LYS A 95 -3.20 18.57 -1.32
CA LYS A 95 -2.03 18.81 -0.47
C LYS A 95 -2.30 19.86 0.58
N ALA A 96 -2.98 20.94 0.17
CA ALA A 96 -3.32 22.04 1.06
C ALA A 96 -4.21 21.60 2.22
N ASP A 97 -5.22 20.77 1.96
CA ASP A 97 -6.12 20.26 2.99
C ASP A 97 -5.35 19.44 4.02
N TYR A 98 -4.46 18.58 3.57
CA TYR A 98 -3.64 17.80 4.49
C TYR A 98 -2.73 18.69 5.34
N ALA A 99 -2.03 19.62 4.71
CA ALA A 99 -1.09 20.50 5.40
C ALA A 99 -1.79 21.35 6.47
N GLU A 100 -2.96 21.90 6.13
CA GLU A 100 -3.76 22.68 7.08
C GLU A 100 -4.17 21.84 8.28
N GLN A 101 -4.68 20.64 8.03
CA GLN A 101 -5.12 19.75 9.10
C GLN A 101 -3.94 19.31 9.97
N PHE A 102 -2.82 18.99 9.33
CA PHE A 102 -1.61 18.57 10.04
C PHE A 102 -1.12 19.66 10.98
N VAL A 103 -1.03 20.89 10.50
CA VAL A 103 -0.56 22.01 11.31
C VAL A 103 -1.55 22.31 12.45
N THR A 104 -2.84 22.27 12.16
CA THR A 104 -3.90 22.51 13.15
C THR A 104 -3.87 21.46 14.26
N ASP A 105 -3.64 20.18 13.91
CA ASP A 105 -3.64 19.08 14.87
C ASP A 105 -2.37 19.00 15.69
N CYS A 106 -1.21 19.32 15.08
CA CYS A 106 0.08 19.16 15.72
C CYS A 106 0.58 20.41 16.44
N TYR A 107 0.06 21.57 16.06
CA TYR A 107 0.51 22.86 16.60
C TYR A 107 -0.67 23.74 16.98
N SER A 108 -0.61 24.33 18.16
CA SER A 108 -1.63 25.28 18.63
C SER A 108 -1.20 26.69 18.23
N ILE A 109 -1.33 27.02 16.94
CA ILE A 109 -0.92 28.32 16.43
C ILE A 109 -2.17 29.10 16.00
N ASP A 110 -2.33 30.31 16.55
CA ASP A 110 -3.34 31.27 16.12
C ASP A 110 -2.70 32.31 15.23
N PHE A 111 -3.19 32.39 13.99
CA PHE A 111 -2.74 33.40 13.05
C PHE A 111 -3.75 34.55 13.03
N PRO A 112 -3.29 35.82 12.97
CA PRO A 112 -4.19 36.93 12.70
C PRO A 112 -4.98 36.69 11.40
N ALA A 113 -6.22 37.16 11.37
CA ALA A 113 -7.12 36.90 10.24
C ALA A 113 -6.62 37.43 8.90
N PHE A 114 -5.69 38.40 8.92
CA PHE A 114 -5.15 38.97 7.71
C PHE A 114 -3.94 38.22 7.14
N ILE A 115 -3.47 37.17 7.84
CA ILE A 115 -2.38 36.34 7.35
C ILE A 115 -2.96 35.21 6.54
N GLU A 116 -2.51 35.10 5.31
CA GLU A 116 -2.83 34.00 4.43
C GLU A 116 -1.66 33.03 4.42
N ILE A 117 -1.97 31.74 4.53
CA ILE A 117 -0.95 30.68 4.52
C ILE A 117 -1.05 29.91 3.21
N ASP A 118 0.06 29.75 2.53
CA ASP A 118 0.15 28.90 1.37
C ASP A 118 0.32 27.45 1.85
N TRP A 119 -0.81 26.78 2.03
CA TRP A 119 -0.83 25.42 2.55
C TRP A 119 -0.21 24.41 1.57
N GLU A 120 -0.34 24.64 0.28
CA GLU A 120 0.29 23.78 -0.70
C GLU A 120 1.80 23.84 -0.62
N ASN A 121 2.36 25.05 -0.51
CA ASN A 121 3.80 25.21 -0.30
C ASN A 121 4.25 24.67 1.06
N THR A 122 3.38 24.79 2.07
CA THR A 122 3.64 24.19 3.38
C THR A 122 3.77 22.68 3.26
N PHE A 123 2.88 22.04 2.48
CA PHE A 123 2.96 20.60 2.21
C PHE A 123 4.31 20.23 1.59
N ASP A 124 4.82 21.02 0.66
CA ASP A 124 6.08 20.76 -0.02
C ASP A 124 7.28 20.78 0.94
N ASN A 125 7.13 21.39 2.10
CA ASN A 125 8.15 21.41 3.15
C ASN A 125 8.00 20.28 4.17
N LEU A 126 6.92 19.51 4.09
CA LEU A 126 6.77 18.29 4.86
C LEU A 126 7.43 17.14 4.10
N ASP A 127 7.89 16.14 4.84
CA ASP A 127 8.50 14.96 4.22
C ASP A 127 7.41 13.96 3.79
N CYS A 128 6.50 14.42 2.93
CA CYS A 128 5.35 13.65 2.46
C CYS A 128 5.23 13.73 0.94
N VAL A 129 4.54 12.73 0.37
CA VAL A 129 4.13 12.73 -1.03
C VAL A 129 2.60 12.60 -1.12
N TYR A 130 2.03 13.17 -2.17
CA TYR A 130 0.60 13.11 -2.46
C TYR A 130 0.41 12.41 -3.80
N VAL A 131 -0.18 11.23 -3.77
CA VAL A 131 -0.33 10.38 -4.95
C VAL A 131 -1.76 9.85 -5.00
N ASN A 132 -2.47 10.13 -6.09
CA ASN A 132 -3.84 9.64 -6.32
C ASN A 132 -4.81 9.92 -5.16
N GLY A 133 -4.63 11.04 -4.48
CA GLY A 133 -5.47 11.40 -3.34
C GLY A 133 -4.97 10.89 -1.99
N PHE A 134 -3.89 10.12 -1.96
CA PHE A 134 -3.34 9.57 -0.73
C PHE A 134 -2.06 10.29 -0.33
N VAL A 135 -1.88 10.49 0.96
CA VAL A 135 -0.68 11.10 1.51
C VAL A 135 0.14 10.02 2.22
N PHE A 136 1.44 10.01 1.93
CA PHE A 136 2.40 9.12 2.58
C PHE A 136 3.59 9.92 3.09
N ASP A 137 3.99 9.62 4.34
CA ASP A 137 5.23 10.13 4.91
C ASP A 137 6.41 9.37 4.27
N THR A 138 7.44 10.08 3.88
CA THR A 138 8.62 9.48 3.24
C THR A 138 9.72 9.13 4.23
N GLN A 139 9.53 9.40 5.51
CA GLN A 139 10.50 9.17 6.58
C GLN A 139 10.22 7.89 7.38
N PHE A 140 9.60 6.92 6.77
CA PHE A 140 9.33 5.64 7.41
C PHE A 140 10.52 4.70 7.42
#